data_d4028818b59cdf0ae5e9ad75295c9e18
#
_entry.id   d4028818b59cdf0ae5e9ad75295c9e18
#
_cell.length_a   1.000
_cell.length_b   1.000
_cell.length_c   1.000
_cell.angle_alpha   90.00
_cell.angle_beta   90.00
_cell.angle_gamma   90.00
#
_symmetry.space_group_name_H-M   'P 1'
#
loop_
_entity.id
_entity.type
_entity.pdbx_description
1 polymer ?
#
loop_
_entity_poly.entity_id
_entity_poly.type
_entity_poly.pdbx_seq_one_letter_code
_entity_poly.pdbx_strand_id
1 'polypeptide(L)'
;DVYAHWVQNVTVTFHENYGQTENTTNKTISAGSSLKSSDIPTFTRADYAFKEWNTKADGSGTTYSNTQLQAETISSNTDYYAMWTPENPDNAVTLTFSPTGCDAQVTPASMTVVRGDTIYAYQMPTPTKTSATGDAYTFNGWYGAASESDTTDKAPFTLTDNKTVYAHWTYAGRDQVTVTFDYDSATSPTAPTTITVGKGDSIGDAMPTTPVKTNYSFDKWVNTADNSDFDKTTTVYSVITVKATYKSDITV
;
A
#
# COMPACT_ATOMS: atom_id res chain seq x y z
N ASP A 1 -43.52 -40.83 -3.97
CA ASP A 1 -43.49 -39.38 -3.85
C ASP A 1 -42.36 -38.83 -4.74
N VAL A 2 -42.65 -37.77 -5.51
CA VAL A 2 -41.70 -37.10 -6.39
C VAL A 2 -41.41 -35.71 -5.80
N TYR A 3 -40.14 -35.41 -5.55
CA TYR A 3 -39.74 -34.14 -4.98
C TYR A 3 -39.02 -33.28 -6.03
N ALA A 4 -39.29 -31.96 -6.07
CA ALA A 4 -38.59 -31.03 -6.90
C ALA A 4 -37.15 -30.81 -6.35
N HIS A 5 -36.15 -30.99 -7.20
CA HIS A 5 -34.76 -30.71 -6.88
C HIS A 5 -34.36 -29.35 -7.51
N TRP A 6 -34.04 -28.36 -6.68
CA TRP A 6 -33.60 -27.03 -7.14
C TRP A 6 -32.07 -26.94 -7.08
N VAL A 7 -31.48 -26.52 -8.18
CA VAL A 7 -30.04 -26.23 -8.24
C VAL A 7 -29.87 -24.69 -8.28
N GLN A 8 -29.04 -24.17 -7.42
CA GLN A 8 -28.70 -22.74 -7.41
C GLN A 8 -27.91 -22.39 -8.67
N ASN A 9 -28.23 -21.26 -9.29
CA ASN A 9 -27.41 -20.69 -10.35
C ASN A 9 -26.35 -19.74 -9.77
N VAL A 10 -25.19 -19.72 -10.40
CA VAL A 10 -24.06 -18.81 -10.09
C VAL A 10 -23.67 -18.04 -11.35
N THR A 11 -23.15 -16.86 -11.17
CA THR A 11 -22.67 -15.99 -12.25
C THR A 11 -21.15 -15.98 -12.25
N VAL A 12 -20.57 -16.24 -13.41
CA VAL A 12 -19.16 -16.02 -13.71
C VAL A 12 -19.05 -14.74 -14.49
N THR A 13 -18.28 -13.77 -13.99
CA THR A 13 -18.02 -12.48 -14.63
C THR A 13 -16.60 -12.48 -15.18
N PHE A 14 -16.46 -12.23 -16.46
CA PHE A 14 -15.18 -12.05 -17.14
C PHE A 14 -14.94 -10.57 -17.39
N HIS A 15 -13.80 -10.06 -16.97
CA HIS A 15 -13.37 -8.67 -17.05
C HIS A 15 -12.27 -8.52 -18.10
N GLU A 16 -12.37 -7.50 -18.97
CA GLU A 16 -11.29 -7.16 -19.91
C GLU A 16 -10.03 -6.66 -19.23
N ASN A 17 -10.17 -6.12 -18.00
CA ASN A 17 -9.08 -5.68 -17.13
C ASN A 17 -8.19 -4.58 -17.74
N TYR A 18 -8.78 -3.65 -18.48
CA TYR A 18 -8.11 -2.44 -18.94
C TYR A 18 -9.12 -1.29 -19.17
N GLY A 19 -8.60 -0.06 -19.20
CA GLY A 19 -9.43 1.14 -19.44
C GLY A 19 -10.09 1.71 -18.18
N GLN A 20 -10.64 2.91 -18.32
CA GLN A 20 -11.35 3.60 -17.24
C GLN A 20 -12.72 2.98 -16.96
N THR A 21 -13.42 2.57 -18.02
CA THR A 21 -14.67 1.84 -17.95
C THR A 21 -14.41 0.44 -18.46
N GLU A 22 -14.39 -0.50 -17.54
CA GLU A 22 -14.11 -1.89 -17.84
C GLU A 22 -15.32 -2.57 -18.47
N ASN A 23 -15.12 -3.28 -19.57
CA ASN A 23 -16.15 -4.14 -20.14
C ASN A 23 -16.13 -5.50 -19.45
N THR A 24 -17.33 -6.06 -19.27
CA THR A 24 -17.50 -7.39 -18.66
C THR A 24 -18.42 -8.26 -19.50
N THR A 25 -18.21 -9.56 -19.40
CA THR A 25 -19.09 -10.59 -19.98
C THR A 25 -19.54 -11.54 -18.88
N ASN A 26 -20.84 -11.72 -18.73
CA ASN A 26 -21.41 -12.56 -17.69
C ASN A 26 -21.88 -13.89 -18.27
N LYS A 27 -21.64 -14.96 -17.54
CA LYS A 27 -22.16 -16.29 -17.81
C LYS A 27 -22.83 -16.88 -16.58
N THR A 28 -24.09 -17.29 -16.71
CA THR A 28 -24.82 -17.99 -15.65
C THR A 28 -24.74 -19.49 -15.89
N ILE A 29 -24.35 -20.23 -14.86
CA ILE A 29 -24.26 -21.69 -14.84
C ILE A 29 -24.89 -22.26 -13.56
N SER A 30 -25.20 -23.54 -13.53
CA SER A 30 -25.61 -24.21 -12.29
C SER A 30 -24.43 -24.35 -11.34
N ALA A 31 -24.63 -24.05 -10.05
CA ALA A 31 -23.60 -24.27 -9.03
C ALA A 31 -23.10 -25.71 -9.04
N GLY A 32 -21.77 -25.86 -8.93
CA GLY A 32 -21.11 -27.17 -9.05
C GLY A 32 -20.85 -27.62 -10.48
N SER A 33 -21.13 -26.80 -11.49
CA SER A 33 -20.81 -27.07 -12.90
C SER A 33 -19.51 -26.41 -13.33
N SER A 34 -18.96 -26.87 -14.46
CA SER A 34 -17.80 -26.31 -15.13
C SER A 34 -18.21 -25.47 -16.36
N LEU A 35 -17.35 -24.56 -16.77
CA LEU A 35 -17.51 -23.76 -18.00
C LEU A 35 -17.23 -24.62 -19.25
N LYS A 36 -17.98 -24.38 -20.31
CA LYS A 36 -17.67 -24.90 -21.65
C LYS A 36 -16.72 -23.91 -22.35
N SER A 37 -16.01 -24.35 -23.37
CA SER A 37 -15.16 -23.47 -24.19
C SER A 37 -15.93 -22.27 -24.75
N SER A 38 -17.19 -22.46 -25.14
CA SER A 38 -18.08 -21.41 -25.68
C SER A 38 -18.54 -20.41 -24.61
N ASP A 39 -18.34 -20.69 -23.33
CA ASP A 39 -18.73 -19.82 -22.22
C ASP A 39 -17.62 -18.83 -21.84
N ILE A 40 -16.39 -19.08 -22.28
CA ILE A 40 -15.21 -18.26 -22.02
C ILE A 40 -15.07 -17.25 -23.17
N PRO A 41 -15.16 -15.94 -22.91
CA PRO A 41 -15.05 -14.92 -23.96
C PRO A 41 -13.63 -14.83 -24.52
N THR A 42 -13.52 -14.35 -25.73
CA THR A 42 -12.26 -13.92 -26.31
C THR A 42 -12.22 -12.39 -26.31
N PHE A 43 -11.38 -11.81 -25.47
CA PHE A 43 -11.11 -10.38 -25.46
C PHE A 43 -9.90 -10.07 -26.33
N THR A 44 -9.87 -8.85 -26.87
CA THR A 44 -8.76 -8.32 -27.65
C THR A 44 -8.38 -6.94 -27.12
N ARG A 45 -7.09 -6.68 -27.04
CA ARG A 45 -6.52 -5.39 -26.65
C ARG A 45 -5.43 -5.02 -27.64
N ALA A 46 -5.49 -3.81 -28.21
CA ALA A 46 -4.48 -3.36 -29.17
C ALA A 46 -3.07 -3.39 -28.55
N ASP A 47 -2.10 -3.88 -29.30
CA ASP A 47 -0.69 -4.01 -28.92
C ASP A 47 -0.41 -5.00 -27.77
N TYR A 48 -1.40 -5.85 -27.42
CA TYR A 48 -1.27 -6.86 -26.39
C TYR A 48 -1.74 -8.25 -26.84
N ALA A 49 -1.02 -9.26 -26.38
CA ALA A 49 -1.47 -10.65 -26.42
C ALA A 49 -2.18 -10.99 -25.08
N PHE A 50 -3.30 -11.73 -25.20
CA PHE A 50 -3.93 -12.33 -24.03
C PHE A 50 -2.97 -13.36 -23.41
N LYS A 51 -2.73 -13.25 -22.11
CA LYS A 51 -1.82 -14.14 -21.38
C LYS A 51 -2.58 -15.28 -20.69
N GLU A 52 -3.47 -14.93 -19.78
CA GLU A 52 -4.16 -15.85 -18.90
C GLU A 52 -5.32 -15.15 -18.18
N TRP A 53 -6.16 -15.87 -17.48
CA TRP A 53 -7.14 -15.36 -16.52
C TRP A 53 -6.56 -15.32 -15.12
N ASN A 54 -6.98 -14.35 -14.31
CA ASN A 54 -6.63 -14.28 -12.90
C ASN A 54 -7.88 -13.99 -12.06
N THR A 55 -7.93 -14.45 -10.82
CA THR A 55 -9.05 -14.18 -9.91
C THR A 55 -9.02 -12.79 -9.30
N LYS A 56 -7.98 -11.99 -9.60
CA LYS A 56 -7.85 -10.59 -9.18
C LYS A 56 -7.32 -9.72 -10.32
N ALA A 57 -7.82 -8.49 -10.39
CA ALA A 57 -7.46 -7.52 -11.42
C ALA A 57 -5.96 -7.16 -11.44
N ASP A 58 -5.32 -7.15 -10.28
CA ASP A 58 -3.90 -6.84 -10.09
C ASP A 58 -2.96 -8.02 -10.40
N GLY A 59 -3.51 -9.19 -10.75
CA GLY A 59 -2.74 -10.40 -11.01
C GLY A 59 -2.22 -11.13 -9.78
N SER A 60 -2.57 -10.70 -8.56
CA SER A 60 -2.13 -11.35 -7.31
C SER A 60 -2.92 -12.62 -6.95
N GLY A 61 -3.98 -12.92 -7.68
CA GLY A 61 -4.84 -14.08 -7.46
C GLY A 61 -4.32 -15.37 -8.09
N THR A 62 -5.22 -16.34 -8.22
CA THR A 62 -4.91 -17.61 -8.89
C THR A 62 -5.06 -17.44 -10.40
N THR A 63 -4.10 -17.99 -11.16
CA THR A 63 -4.06 -17.93 -12.63
C THR A 63 -4.68 -19.16 -13.26
N TYR A 64 -5.35 -18.96 -14.40
CA TYR A 64 -5.99 -20.02 -15.17
C TYR A 64 -5.78 -19.80 -16.68
N SER A 65 -5.39 -20.83 -17.40
CA SER A 65 -5.59 -20.93 -18.84
C SER A 65 -7.07 -21.24 -19.15
N ASN A 66 -7.50 -21.05 -20.41
CA ASN A 66 -8.85 -21.46 -20.84
C ASN A 66 -9.13 -22.94 -20.55
N THR A 67 -8.15 -23.81 -20.72
CA THR A 67 -8.30 -25.27 -20.45
C THR A 67 -8.48 -25.54 -18.96
N GLN A 68 -7.75 -24.83 -18.09
CA GLN A 68 -7.91 -24.97 -16.64
C GLN A 68 -9.28 -24.48 -16.17
N LEU A 69 -9.77 -23.34 -16.69
CA LEU A 69 -11.12 -22.85 -16.38
C LEU A 69 -12.22 -23.84 -16.75
N GLN A 70 -12.06 -24.58 -17.85
CA GLN A 70 -13.01 -25.62 -18.26
C GLN A 70 -12.98 -26.83 -17.32
N ALA A 71 -11.90 -27.04 -16.59
CA ALA A 71 -11.77 -28.13 -15.61
C ALA A 71 -12.22 -27.72 -14.20
N GLU A 72 -12.37 -26.39 -13.95
CA GLU A 72 -12.79 -25.86 -12.65
C GLU A 72 -14.27 -26.16 -12.37
N THR A 73 -14.56 -26.49 -11.12
CA THR A 73 -15.94 -26.64 -10.62
C THR A 73 -16.33 -25.35 -9.90
N ILE A 74 -17.30 -24.61 -10.45
CA ILE A 74 -17.70 -23.30 -9.95
C ILE A 74 -18.96 -23.44 -9.09
N SER A 75 -18.83 -23.20 -7.78
CA SER A 75 -19.91 -23.37 -6.80
C SER A 75 -20.48 -22.05 -6.27
N SER A 76 -19.86 -20.91 -6.59
CA SER A 76 -20.29 -19.55 -6.18
C SER A 76 -20.03 -18.54 -7.29
N ASN A 77 -20.61 -17.34 -7.15
CA ASN A 77 -20.28 -16.23 -8.06
C ASN A 77 -18.76 -15.98 -8.04
N THR A 78 -18.18 -15.85 -9.22
CA THR A 78 -16.71 -15.78 -9.41
C THR A 78 -16.37 -14.78 -10.50
N ASP A 79 -15.33 -13.98 -10.27
CA ASP A 79 -14.78 -13.03 -11.22
C ASP A 79 -13.44 -13.51 -11.77
N TYR A 80 -13.23 -13.35 -13.08
CA TYR A 80 -11.97 -13.62 -13.77
C TYR A 80 -11.55 -12.41 -14.58
N TYR A 81 -10.32 -11.99 -14.40
CA TYR A 81 -9.71 -10.83 -15.03
C TYR A 81 -8.71 -11.26 -16.10
N ALA A 82 -8.84 -10.72 -17.30
CA ALA A 82 -7.88 -10.97 -18.36
C ALA A 82 -6.52 -10.35 -18.01
N MET A 83 -5.47 -11.12 -18.13
CA MET A 83 -4.10 -10.65 -17.99
C MET A 83 -3.45 -10.50 -19.36
N TRP A 84 -2.68 -9.43 -19.53
CA TRP A 84 -2.18 -8.99 -20.82
C TRP A 84 -0.65 -8.91 -20.82
N THR A 85 -0.03 -9.23 -21.96
CA THR A 85 1.41 -9.06 -22.19
C THR A 85 1.60 -8.19 -23.41
N PRO A 86 2.41 -7.11 -23.38
CA PRO A 86 2.76 -6.34 -24.58
C PRO A 86 3.32 -7.23 -25.68
N GLU A 87 2.83 -7.08 -26.92
CA GLU A 87 3.32 -7.86 -28.08
C GLU A 87 4.73 -7.43 -28.51
N ASN A 88 5.03 -6.14 -28.37
CA ASN A 88 6.35 -5.60 -28.69
C ASN A 88 7.14 -5.28 -27.41
N PRO A 89 8.17 -6.08 -27.05
CA PRO A 89 8.98 -5.85 -25.86
C PRO A 89 9.79 -4.54 -25.92
N ASP A 90 10.12 -4.02 -27.11
CA ASP A 90 10.86 -2.76 -27.26
C ASP A 90 10.01 -1.53 -26.90
N ASN A 91 8.68 -1.68 -26.95
CA ASN A 91 7.72 -0.65 -26.55
C ASN A 91 7.12 -0.92 -25.16
N ALA A 92 7.65 -1.86 -24.41
CA ALA A 92 7.19 -2.19 -23.10
C ALA A 92 7.92 -1.39 -22.01
N VAL A 93 7.18 -0.97 -20.98
CA VAL A 93 7.72 -0.32 -19.78
C VAL A 93 7.20 -1.01 -18.52
N THR A 94 8.01 -0.98 -17.46
CA THR A 94 7.72 -1.69 -16.22
C THR A 94 7.45 -0.71 -15.07
N LEU A 95 6.32 -0.91 -14.40
CA LEU A 95 6.00 -0.29 -13.12
C LEU A 95 6.39 -1.27 -12.00
N THR A 96 7.30 -0.85 -11.13
CA THR A 96 7.78 -1.64 -9.99
C THR A 96 7.12 -1.13 -8.70
N PHE A 97 6.61 -2.05 -7.90
CA PHE A 97 6.00 -1.76 -6.59
C PHE A 97 7.04 -1.95 -5.49
N SER A 98 7.46 -0.86 -4.84
CA SER A 98 8.46 -0.92 -3.77
C SER A 98 7.87 -1.62 -2.54
N PRO A 99 8.52 -2.66 -1.97
CA PRO A 99 8.09 -3.28 -0.73
C PRO A 99 8.40 -2.44 0.51
N THR A 100 9.04 -1.29 0.36
CA THR A 100 9.43 -0.42 1.47
C THR A 100 8.20 0.04 2.25
N GLY A 101 8.19 -0.22 3.55
CA GLY A 101 7.07 0.11 4.42
C GLY A 101 5.86 -0.83 4.37
N CYS A 102 5.97 -1.98 3.67
CA CYS A 102 4.98 -3.04 3.65
C CYS A 102 5.39 -4.18 4.60
N ASP A 103 4.42 -4.99 5.06
CA ASP A 103 4.68 -6.13 5.96
C ASP A 103 5.42 -7.26 5.25
N ALA A 104 5.21 -7.41 3.94
CA ALA A 104 5.78 -8.46 3.11
C ALA A 104 6.13 -7.93 1.72
N GLN A 105 6.79 -8.78 0.94
CA GLN A 105 6.99 -8.51 -0.49
C GLN A 105 5.64 -8.32 -1.19
N VAL A 106 5.55 -7.29 -2.02
CA VAL A 106 4.35 -7.01 -2.81
C VAL A 106 4.22 -8.04 -3.94
N THR A 107 3.03 -8.58 -4.11
CA THR A 107 2.76 -9.54 -5.19
C THR A 107 1.56 -9.07 -6.01
N PRO A 108 1.72 -8.89 -7.34
CA PRO A 108 2.98 -8.96 -8.09
C PRO A 108 3.95 -7.84 -7.71
N ALA A 109 5.26 -8.09 -7.84
CA ALA A 109 6.29 -7.08 -7.54
C ALA A 109 6.38 -5.98 -8.62
N SER A 110 5.85 -6.24 -9.80
CA SER A 110 5.81 -5.31 -10.93
C SER A 110 4.75 -5.68 -11.94
N MET A 111 4.37 -4.72 -12.78
CA MET A 111 3.57 -4.94 -13.98
C MET A 111 4.26 -4.35 -15.21
N THR A 112 4.07 -4.97 -16.37
CA THR A 112 4.64 -4.50 -17.64
C THR A 112 3.51 -4.12 -18.58
N VAL A 113 3.58 -2.93 -19.15
CA VAL A 113 2.57 -2.37 -20.05
C VAL A 113 3.20 -1.77 -21.29
N VAL A 114 2.41 -1.47 -22.30
CA VAL A 114 2.86 -0.71 -23.47
C VAL A 114 3.13 0.73 -23.03
N ARG A 115 4.24 1.30 -23.51
CA ARG A 115 4.63 2.70 -23.26
C ARG A 115 3.50 3.65 -23.63
N GLY A 116 3.12 4.52 -22.72
CA GLY A 116 2.03 5.48 -22.91
C GLY A 116 0.67 5.00 -22.42
N ASP A 117 0.56 3.79 -21.91
CA ASP A 117 -0.68 3.30 -21.30
C ASP A 117 -0.98 3.99 -19.97
N THR A 118 -2.27 4.13 -19.69
CA THR A 118 -2.76 4.63 -18.41
C THR A 118 -2.92 3.48 -17.42
N ILE A 119 -2.32 3.64 -16.25
CA ILE A 119 -2.42 2.71 -15.12
C ILE A 119 -3.55 3.16 -14.20
N TYR A 120 -4.43 2.23 -13.86
CA TYR A 120 -5.56 2.46 -12.95
C TYR A 120 -5.33 1.77 -11.61
N ALA A 121 -5.90 2.31 -10.54
CA ALA A 121 -5.70 1.81 -9.18
C ALA A 121 -6.10 0.33 -9.00
N TYR A 122 -7.15 -0.13 -9.68
CA TYR A 122 -7.63 -1.51 -9.60
C TYR A 122 -6.66 -2.55 -10.20
N GLN A 123 -5.72 -2.11 -11.05
CA GLN A 123 -4.68 -2.95 -11.66
C GLN A 123 -3.44 -3.09 -10.78
N MET A 124 -3.35 -2.33 -9.70
CA MET A 124 -2.19 -2.32 -8.80
C MET A 124 -2.47 -3.12 -7.53
N PRO A 125 -1.49 -3.88 -7.01
CA PRO A 125 -1.66 -4.66 -5.79
C PRO A 125 -1.95 -3.78 -4.57
N THR A 126 -2.70 -4.34 -3.62
CA THR A 126 -2.98 -3.72 -2.33
C THR A 126 -2.14 -4.42 -1.26
N PRO A 127 -1.01 -3.82 -0.84
CA PRO A 127 -0.17 -4.38 0.21
C PRO A 127 -0.80 -4.20 1.59
N THR A 128 -0.20 -4.82 2.61
CA THR A 128 -0.56 -4.65 4.02
C THR A 128 0.58 -4.03 4.81
N LYS A 129 0.23 -3.31 5.86
CA LYS A 129 1.17 -2.77 6.85
C LYS A 129 0.53 -2.79 8.22
N THR A 130 1.28 -3.32 9.19
CA THR A 130 0.95 -3.32 10.61
C THR A 130 2.07 -2.65 11.41
N SER A 131 1.76 -2.10 12.57
CA SER A 131 2.80 -1.64 13.50
C SER A 131 3.46 -2.83 14.20
N ALA A 132 4.61 -2.61 14.83
CA ALA A 132 5.27 -3.62 15.68
C ALA A 132 4.36 -4.13 16.82
N THR A 133 3.30 -3.42 17.14
CA THR A 133 2.29 -3.74 18.16
C THR A 133 1.00 -4.31 17.56
N GLY A 134 0.98 -4.57 16.25
CA GLY A 134 -0.12 -5.22 15.54
C GLY A 134 -1.24 -4.30 15.07
N ASP A 135 -1.07 -2.97 15.18
CA ASP A 135 -2.08 -2.03 14.68
C ASP A 135 -2.04 -1.91 13.15
N ALA A 136 -3.21 -1.85 12.54
CA ALA A 136 -3.34 -1.76 11.11
C ALA A 136 -3.15 -0.34 10.58
N TYR A 137 -2.63 -0.25 9.37
CA TYR A 137 -2.59 0.96 8.56
C TYR A 137 -3.58 0.85 7.41
N THR A 138 -4.17 1.96 7.01
CA THR A 138 -4.96 2.05 5.79
C THR A 138 -4.05 2.39 4.62
N PHE A 139 -4.09 1.56 3.58
CA PHE A 139 -3.38 1.83 2.34
C PHE A 139 -4.06 2.97 1.57
N ASN A 140 -3.32 4.03 1.25
CA ASN A 140 -3.82 5.21 0.54
C ASN A 140 -3.60 5.16 -0.97
N GLY A 141 -2.73 4.25 -1.43
CA GLY A 141 -2.36 4.09 -2.83
C GLY A 141 -0.85 4.07 -3.05
N TRP A 142 -0.50 3.99 -4.32
CA TRP A 142 0.88 4.06 -4.80
C TRP A 142 1.20 5.47 -5.28
N TYR A 143 2.42 5.95 -5.01
CA TYR A 143 2.90 7.31 -5.30
C TYR A 143 4.34 7.29 -5.82
N GLY A 144 4.77 8.38 -6.46
CA GLY A 144 6.07 8.50 -7.12
C GLY A 144 7.28 8.56 -6.20
N ALA A 145 7.10 8.93 -4.93
CA ALA A 145 8.14 8.95 -3.92
C ALA A 145 7.69 8.33 -2.60
N ALA A 146 8.64 7.92 -1.76
CA ALA A 146 8.37 7.29 -0.46
C ALA A 146 7.89 8.28 0.62
N SER A 147 8.01 9.59 0.38
CA SER A 147 7.52 10.62 1.31
C SER A 147 6.01 10.66 1.31
N GLU A 148 5.38 10.53 2.48
CA GLU A 148 3.92 10.59 2.64
C GLU A 148 3.30 11.94 2.19
N SER A 149 4.11 12.97 2.00
CA SER A 149 3.70 14.26 1.45
C SER A 149 3.70 14.29 -0.08
N ASP A 150 4.27 13.28 -0.75
CA ASP A 150 4.24 13.21 -2.21
C ASP A 150 2.83 12.87 -2.71
N THR A 151 2.41 13.55 -3.75
CA THR A 151 1.11 13.36 -4.41
C THR A 151 1.24 13.00 -5.88
N THR A 152 2.49 12.82 -6.36
CA THR A 152 2.77 12.48 -7.75
C THR A 152 2.46 11.02 -8.05
N ASP A 153 2.17 10.74 -9.31
CA ASP A 153 1.93 9.39 -9.84
C ASP A 153 0.83 8.58 -9.12
N LYS A 154 -0.07 9.26 -8.42
CA LYS A 154 -1.29 8.62 -7.93
C LYS A 154 -2.17 8.21 -9.11
N ALA A 155 -2.61 6.97 -9.14
CA ALA A 155 -3.47 6.46 -10.21
C ALA A 155 -4.82 7.21 -10.32
N PRO A 156 -5.35 7.45 -11.54
CA PRO A 156 -4.77 7.02 -12.82
C PRO A 156 -3.61 7.92 -13.29
N PHE A 157 -2.56 7.34 -13.87
CA PHE A 157 -1.46 8.08 -14.50
C PHE A 157 -0.94 7.33 -15.73
N THR A 158 -0.30 8.05 -16.67
CA THR A 158 0.28 7.48 -17.88
C THR A 158 1.72 7.04 -17.64
N LEU A 159 2.06 5.78 -17.96
CA LEU A 159 3.40 5.24 -17.80
C LEU A 159 4.21 5.37 -19.09
N THR A 160 5.14 6.32 -19.15
CA THR A 160 5.99 6.57 -20.32
C THR A 160 7.37 5.95 -20.24
N ASP A 161 7.82 5.59 -19.06
CA ASP A 161 9.15 5.01 -18.79
C ASP A 161 9.08 4.04 -17.61
N ASN A 162 10.13 3.22 -17.43
CA ASN A 162 10.23 2.38 -16.25
C ASN A 162 10.18 3.24 -14.99
N LYS A 163 9.35 2.84 -14.03
CA LYS A 163 9.12 3.62 -12.82
C LYS A 163 8.99 2.72 -11.60
N THR A 164 9.41 3.22 -10.44
CA THR A 164 9.12 2.62 -9.14
C THR A 164 8.11 3.51 -8.41
N VAL A 165 7.09 2.89 -7.81
CA VAL A 165 6.11 3.55 -6.94
C VAL A 165 6.18 3.01 -5.52
N TYR A 166 5.77 3.82 -4.57
CA TYR A 166 5.87 3.59 -3.13
C TYR A 166 4.49 3.61 -2.49
N ALA A 167 4.25 2.67 -1.57
CA ALA A 167 3.00 2.61 -0.83
C ALA A 167 2.91 3.75 0.19
N HIS A 168 1.81 4.51 0.20
CA HIS A 168 1.49 5.48 1.24
C HIS A 168 0.40 4.95 2.17
N TRP A 169 0.46 5.38 3.44
CA TRP A 169 -0.33 4.81 4.52
C TRP A 169 -0.91 5.87 5.44
N THR A 170 -2.14 5.65 5.90
CA THR A 170 -2.71 6.35 7.05
C THR A 170 -2.80 5.38 8.21
N TYR A 171 -2.30 5.78 9.35
CA TYR A 171 -2.43 5.00 10.58
C TYR A 171 -3.91 4.89 10.98
N ALA A 172 -4.41 3.67 11.11
CA ALA A 172 -5.84 3.40 11.26
C ALA A 172 -6.26 2.85 12.64
N GLY A 173 -5.34 2.65 13.57
CA GLY A 173 -5.64 1.71 14.64
C GLY A 173 -5.38 2.10 16.08
N ARG A 174 -4.79 3.24 16.40
CA ARG A 174 -4.62 3.68 17.78
C ARG A 174 -4.89 5.15 17.98
N ASP A 175 -5.28 5.50 19.22
CA ASP A 175 -5.19 6.87 19.71
C ASP A 175 -3.79 7.39 19.41
N GLN A 176 -3.73 8.56 18.80
CA GLN A 176 -2.46 9.25 18.59
C GLN A 176 -2.15 10.10 19.81
N VAL A 177 -0.87 10.15 20.16
CA VAL A 177 -0.37 10.98 21.23
C VAL A 177 0.72 11.90 20.69
N THR A 178 0.83 13.07 21.30
CA THR A 178 1.73 14.13 20.86
C THR A 178 2.86 14.30 21.86
N VAL A 179 4.09 14.37 21.35
CA VAL A 179 5.28 14.75 22.11
C VAL A 179 5.68 16.15 21.69
N THR A 180 5.71 17.07 22.64
CA THR A 180 6.20 18.44 22.44
C THR A 180 7.62 18.56 22.95
N PHE A 181 8.54 18.98 22.09
CA PHE A 181 9.94 19.23 22.40
C PHE A 181 10.15 20.69 22.75
N ASP A 182 10.35 20.99 24.03
CA ASP A 182 10.74 22.29 24.54
C ASP A 182 12.27 22.40 24.54
N TYR A 183 12.80 23.30 23.76
CA TYR A 183 14.25 23.49 23.59
C TYR A 183 14.90 24.34 24.70
N ASP A 184 14.17 24.75 25.75
CA ASP A 184 14.67 25.48 26.88
C ASP A 184 15.48 26.74 26.51
N SER A 185 14.91 27.60 25.67
CA SER A 185 15.56 28.80 25.17
C SER A 185 16.85 28.53 24.38
N ALA A 186 16.90 27.43 23.62
CA ALA A 186 17.99 27.19 22.68
C ALA A 186 18.11 28.32 21.65
N THR A 187 19.32 28.46 21.10
CA THR A 187 19.59 29.39 20.01
C THR A 187 19.03 28.84 18.67
N SER A 188 19.00 27.53 18.53
CA SER A 188 18.43 26.82 17.36
C SER A 188 18.10 25.36 17.72
N PRO A 189 16.86 24.90 17.42
CA PRO A 189 15.69 25.67 17.03
C PRO A 189 15.15 26.50 18.20
N THR A 190 14.45 27.59 17.91
CA THR A 190 13.93 28.53 18.92
C THR A 190 12.48 28.26 19.33
N ALA A 191 11.72 27.60 18.49
CA ALA A 191 10.31 27.24 18.74
C ALA A 191 10.14 25.76 19.06
N PRO A 192 9.23 25.38 19.97
CA PRO A 192 8.93 23.98 20.24
C PRO A 192 8.53 23.21 18.98
N THR A 193 8.95 21.95 18.90
CA THR A 193 8.56 21.03 17.83
C THR A 193 7.59 19.98 18.38
N THR A 194 6.55 19.69 17.64
CA THR A 194 5.54 18.69 18.03
C THR A 194 5.60 17.51 17.09
N ILE A 195 5.68 16.30 17.64
CA ILE A 195 5.67 15.04 16.90
C ILE A 195 4.51 14.19 17.37
N THR A 196 3.73 13.66 16.45
CA THR A 196 2.60 12.79 16.74
C THR A 196 2.99 11.34 16.42
N VAL A 197 2.75 10.43 17.37
CA VAL A 197 2.99 8.99 17.24
C VAL A 197 1.77 8.20 17.68
N GLY A 198 1.67 6.93 17.31
CA GLY A 198 0.67 6.04 17.88
C GLY A 198 0.90 5.83 19.38
N LYS A 199 -0.18 5.79 20.16
CA LYS A 199 -0.10 5.50 21.61
C LYS A 199 0.56 4.14 21.84
N GLY A 200 1.69 4.12 22.53
CA GLY A 200 2.51 2.93 22.75
C GLY A 200 3.64 2.74 21.74
N ASP A 201 3.80 3.64 20.78
CA ASP A 201 4.97 3.64 19.88
C ASP A 201 6.08 4.56 20.43
N SER A 202 7.30 4.41 19.90
CA SER A 202 8.42 5.33 20.14
C SER A 202 8.55 6.30 18.96
N ILE A 203 9.26 7.42 19.18
CA ILE A 203 9.50 8.41 18.12
C ILE A 203 10.45 7.89 17.04
N GLY A 204 11.39 7.02 17.40
CA GLY A 204 12.35 6.47 16.45
C GLY A 204 13.20 7.55 15.78
N ASP A 205 13.37 7.42 14.47
CA ASP A 205 14.21 8.33 13.68
C ASP A 205 13.56 9.71 13.40
N ALA A 206 12.31 9.92 13.86
CA ALA A 206 11.68 11.23 13.83
C ALA A 206 12.14 12.17 14.96
N MET A 207 13.06 11.73 15.85
CA MET A 207 13.65 12.60 16.88
C MET A 207 14.18 13.89 16.28
N PRO A 208 13.89 15.06 16.89
CA PRO A 208 14.43 16.33 16.45
C PRO A 208 15.96 16.35 16.51
N THR A 209 16.57 17.17 15.66
CA THR A 209 18.01 17.44 15.74
C THR A 209 18.38 18.01 17.10
N THR A 210 19.58 17.68 17.58
CA THR A 210 20.13 18.17 18.84
C THR A 210 20.11 19.71 18.87
N PRO A 211 19.47 20.33 19.89
CA PRO A 211 19.40 21.77 19.97
C PRO A 211 20.74 22.41 20.34
N VAL A 212 20.96 23.62 19.87
CA VAL A 212 22.15 24.41 20.15
C VAL A 212 21.80 25.55 21.11
N LYS A 213 22.57 25.73 22.18
CA LYS A 213 22.45 26.80 23.16
C LYS A 213 23.82 27.42 23.41
N THR A 214 23.94 28.73 23.26
CA THR A 214 25.23 29.44 23.39
C THR A 214 25.84 29.21 24.77
N ASN A 215 27.12 28.82 24.85
CA ASN A 215 27.90 28.49 26.06
C ASN A 215 27.39 27.26 26.84
N TYR A 216 26.64 26.39 26.18
CA TYR A 216 26.13 25.15 26.77
C TYR A 216 26.23 24.01 25.80
N SER A 217 26.55 22.83 26.28
CA SER A 217 26.43 21.54 25.56
C SER A 217 25.10 20.88 25.90
N PHE A 218 24.41 20.35 24.90
CA PHE A 218 23.20 19.56 25.12
C PHE A 218 23.53 18.31 25.96
N ASP A 219 22.73 18.05 26.98
CA ASP A 219 22.88 16.85 27.82
C ASP A 219 21.90 15.75 27.41
N LYS A 220 20.61 16.01 27.54
CA LYS A 220 19.56 15.02 27.23
C LYS A 220 18.19 15.67 27.15
N TRP A 221 17.21 14.89 26.70
CA TRP A 221 15.80 15.22 26.83
C TRP A 221 15.23 14.64 28.11
N VAL A 222 14.37 15.37 28.79
CA VAL A 222 13.73 14.98 30.06
C VAL A 222 12.23 15.22 29.98
N ASN A 223 11.42 14.22 30.33
CA ASN A 223 9.98 14.38 30.45
C ASN A 223 9.66 15.33 31.61
N THR A 224 8.90 16.40 31.32
CA THR A 224 8.60 17.46 32.32
C THR A 224 7.66 17.00 33.42
N ALA A 225 6.93 15.88 33.25
CA ALA A 225 5.95 15.38 34.21
C ALA A 225 6.59 14.58 35.35
N ASP A 226 7.64 13.79 35.06
CA ASP A 226 8.24 12.85 35.99
C ASP A 226 9.77 12.92 36.08
N ASN A 227 10.40 13.82 35.31
CA ASN A 227 11.85 13.97 35.18
C ASN A 227 12.57 12.72 34.65
N SER A 228 11.88 11.81 34.00
CA SER A 228 12.51 10.65 33.36
C SER A 228 13.27 11.07 32.08
N ASP A 229 14.33 10.34 31.77
CA ASP A 229 15.06 10.52 30.51
C ASP A 229 14.20 10.10 29.33
N PHE A 230 14.30 10.84 28.25
CA PHE A 230 13.57 10.61 27.01
C PHE A 230 14.53 10.48 25.82
N ASP A 231 14.38 9.41 25.05
CA ASP A 231 15.15 9.17 23.83
C ASP A 231 14.27 8.59 22.71
N LYS A 232 14.88 8.31 21.56
CA LYS A 232 14.19 7.81 20.38
C LYS A 232 13.52 6.44 20.58
N THR A 233 13.88 5.68 21.61
CA THR A 233 13.34 4.35 21.92
C THR A 233 12.26 4.40 23.00
N THR A 234 12.06 5.56 23.64
CA THR A 234 11.08 5.75 24.71
C THR A 234 9.66 5.61 24.18
N THR A 235 8.90 4.68 24.75
CA THR A 235 7.50 4.41 24.37
C THR A 235 6.57 5.47 24.95
N VAL A 236 5.67 6.03 24.13
CA VAL A 236 4.79 7.15 24.51
C VAL A 236 3.34 6.67 24.63
N TYR A 237 2.75 6.78 25.82
CA TYR A 237 1.37 6.35 26.09
C TYR A 237 0.38 7.49 26.31
N SER A 238 0.85 8.75 26.41
CA SER A 238 0.03 9.94 26.63
C SER A 238 0.69 11.15 25.99
N VAL A 239 -0.06 12.25 25.86
CA VAL A 239 0.52 13.55 25.48
C VAL A 239 1.54 13.96 26.54
N ILE A 240 2.77 14.24 26.12
CA ILE A 240 3.87 14.65 27.00
C ILE A 240 4.61 15.85 26.42
N THR A 241 5.28 16.59 27.33
CA THR A 241 6.27 17.59 26.97
C THR A 241 7.64 17.11 27.47
N VAL A 242 8.62 17.12 26.60
CA VAL A 242 10.02 16.84 26.95
C VAL A 242 10.84 18.11 26.77
N LYS A 243 11.73 18.36 27.73
CA LYS A 243 12.54 19.54 27.79
C LYS A 243 14.01 19.21 27.58
N ALA A 244 14.71 20.01 26.78
CA ALA A 244 16.15 19.90 26.63
C ALA A 244 16.86 20.32 27.92
N THR A 245 17.85 19.55 28.33
CA THR A 245 18.77 19.92 29.43
C THR A 245 20.16 20.16 28.89
N TYR A 246 20.94 20.99 29.62
CA TYR A 246 22.25 21.44 29.16
C TYR A 246 23.28 21.45 30.30
N LYS A 247 24.53 21.28 29.92
CA LYS A 247 25.71 21.47 30.79
C LYS A 247 26.42 22.73 30.39
N SER A 248 26.85 23.55 31.36
CA SER A 248 27.63 24.75 31.08
C SER A 248 29.02 24.40 30.50
N ASP A 249 29.41 25.05 29.43
CA ASP A 249 30.74 24.91 28.84
C ASP A 249 31.77 25.87 29.47
N ILE A 250 31.34 26.70 30.43
CA ILE A 250 32.23 27.64 31.11
C ILE A 250 32.98 26.86 32.20
N THR A 251 34.27 26.61 31.94
CA THR A 251 35.21 26.13 32.97
C THR A 251 35.64 27.37 33.79
N VAL A 252 35.40 27.35 35.10
CA VAL A 252 35.88 28.36 36.04
C VAL A 252 37.38 28.19 36.29
#